data_fb8bd5c5bff4ea86c0afaf424bbd492d
#
_entry.id   fb8bd5c5bff4ea86c0afaf424bbd492d
#
_cell.length_a   1.000
_cell.length_b   1.000
_cell.length_c   1.000
_cell.angle_alpha   90.00
_cell.angle_beta   90.00
_cell.angle_gamma   90.00
#
_symmetry.space_group_name_H-M   'P 1'
#
loop_
_entity.id
_entity.type
_entity.pdbx_description
1 polymer ?
#
loop_
_entity_poly.entity_id
_entity_poly.type
_entity_poly.pdbx_seq_one_letter_code
_entity_poly.pdbx_strand_id
1 'polypeptide(L)'
;MTSNVAYLDESTAAGWERTLYAFLAEKQRRSDSLRTVQSYQRMLHDFFGRSGKTPDLVETQDVFAWAYGVGLSGRQPSSITIGARLACVSSFYRFLIRMKIISSNPCDPLERPKALPGAPRGLTGAQIKRLLDVVPGTPVGLRDRAIILTLVMTGRRRTEVISLKAGSLSIEDRVYYTYRGKGGKTGKRELPPPAVEAINSWLACSGRSLEVMAPDDSLWPNLKSGLAITSGTFYTNLRRYLKAAGLQSGGVHLFRHSAAKLRRDAGETVEEVSSFLDHSSLAVTSTYLRRLEGQEDRSWEKVAAAVGILAT
;
A
#
# COMPACT_ATOMS: atom_id res chain seq x y z
N MET A 1 14.77 7.96 -21.22
CA MET A 1 13.70 8.60 -20.44
C MET A 1 14.34 9.35 -19.29
N THR A 2 14.54 10.64 -19.50
CA THR A 2 15.23 11.55 -18.57
C THR A 2 14.35 11.73 -17.33
N SER A 3 14.89 11.34 -16.18
CA SER A 3 14.25 11.57 -14.89
C SER A 3 14.11 13.08 -14.68
N ASN A 4 12.86 13.56 -14.54
CA ASN A 4 12.56 14.90 -14.04
C ASN A 4 12.88 14.99 -12.52
N VAL A 5 14.12 14.76 -12.15
CA VAL A 5 14.70 15.32 -10.95
C VAL A 5 15.08 16.72 -11.38
N ALA A 6 14.38 17.74 -10.87
CA ALA A 6 14.79 19.11 -11.09
C ALA A 6 16.28 19.20 -10.75
N TYR A 7 17.10 19.44 -11.74
CA TYR A 7 18.53 19.73 -11.55
C TYR A 7 18.58 21.00 -10.71
N LEU A 8 18.90 20.85 -9.43
CA LEU A 8 19.34 21.99 -8.64
C LEU A 8 20.62 22.47 -9.30
N ASP A 9 20.61 23.68 -9.80
CA ASP A 9 21.78 24.33 -10.38
C ASP A 9 22.83 24.40 -9.27
N GLU A 10 23.94 23.69 -9.45
CA GLU A 10 25.02 23.62 -8.47
C GLU A 10 25.61 24.99 -8.16
N SER A 11 25.42 25.99 -9.06
CA SER A 11 25.96 27.33 -8.91
C SER A 11 25.12 28.25 -8.02
N THR A 12 23.84 27.97 -7.81
CA THR A 12 22.88 28.84 -7.11
C THR A 12 22.30 28.25 -5.84
N ALA A 13 22.43 26.95 -5.63
CA ALA A 13 21.91 26.27 -4.45
C ALA A 13 22.78 26.52 -3.22
N ALA A 14 22.20 27.01 -2.13
CA ALA A 14 22.84 26.99 -0.83
C ALA A 14 23.39 25.59 -0.53
N GLY A 15 24.56 25.47 0.09
CA GLY A 15 25.33 24.21 0.18
C GLY A 15 24.59 22.99 0.70
N TRP A 16 23.47 23.17 1.45
CA TRP A 16 22.64 22.06 1.96
C TRP A 16 21.76 21.43 0.87
N GLU A 17 21.38 22.13 -0.17
CA GLU A 17 20.56 21.57 -1.25
C GLU A 17 21.36 20.54 -2.06
N ARG A 18 22.67 20.70 -2.20
CA ARG A 18 23.56 19.69 -2.76
C ARG A 18 23.55 18.41 -1.93
N THR A 19 23.62 18.55 -0.60
CA THR A 19 23.55 17.39 0.30
C THR A 19 22.19 16.71 0.29
N LEU A 20 21.11 17.50 0.14
CA LEU A 20 19.75 16.95 -0.05
C LEU A 20 19.65 16.12 -1.34
N TYR A 21 20.17 16.65 -2.46
CA TYR A 21 20.21 15.91 -3.72
C TYR A 21 20.98 14.59 -3.58
N ALA A 22 22.19 14.63 -3.03
CA ALA A 22 23.00 13.43 -2.82
C ALA A 22 22.27 12.39 -1.93
N PHE A 23 21.61 12.84 -0.88
CA PHE A 23 20.79 11.99 -0.03
C PHE A 23 19.62 11.36 -0.79
N LEU A 24 18.89 12.12 -1.59
CA LEU A 24 17.76 11.63 -2.37
C LEU A 24 18.22 10.64 -3.45
N ALA A 25 19.36 10.89 -4.09
CA ALA A 25 19.97 9.96 -5.05
C ALA A 25 20.37 8.63 -4.38
N GLU A 26 20.97 8.68 -3.17
CA GLU A 26 21.24 7.46 -2.38
C GLU A 26 19.95 6.73 -2.01
N LYS A 27 18.90 7.45 -1.61
CA LYS A 27 17.59 6.85 -1.33
C LYS A 27 16.98 6.17 -2.54
N GLN A 28 17.07 6.78 -3.71
CA GLN A 28 16.59 6.18 -4.97
C GLN A 28 17.32 4.88 -5.27
N ARG A 29 18.65 4.89 -5.20
CA ARG A 29 19.48 3.70 -5.44
C ARG A 29 19.16 2.55 -4.47
N ARG A 30 18.87 2.87 -3.19
CA ARG A 30 18.60 1.86 -2.15
C ARG A 30 17.17 1.35 -2.14
N SER A 31 16.19 2.16 -2.50
CA SER A 31 14.77 1.80 -2.41
C SER A 31 14.14 1.36 -3.72
N ASP A 32 14.77 1.68 -4.86
CA ASP A 32 14.21 1.54 -6.22
C ASP A 32 12.77 2.09 -6.32
N SER A 33 12.46 3.13 -5.54
CA SER A 33 11.12 3.69 -5.41
C SER A 33 11.11 5.20 -5.50
N LEU A 34 10.74 5.73 -6.65
CA LEU A 34 10.54 7.18 -6.87
C LEU A 34 9.57 7.78 -5.86
N ARG A 35 8.52 7.03 -5.48
CA ARG A 35 7.54 7.49 -4.48
C ARG A 35 8.16 7.73 -3.12
N THR A 36 9.08 6.88 -2.72
CA THR A 36 9.84 7.04 -1.46
C THR A 36 10.68 8.31 -1.52
N VAL A 37 11.42 8.51 -2.61
CA VAL A 37 12.25 9.71 -2.83
C VAL A 37 11.41 10.99 -2.78
N GLN A 38 10.31 11.03 -3.53
CA GLN A 38 9.37 12.17 -3.55
C GLN A 38 8.78 12.47 -2.17
N SER A 39 8.49 11.42 -1.37
CA SER A 39 7.98 11.61 -0.01
C SER A 39 9.03 12.22 0.91
N TYR A 40 10.28 11.75 0.84
CA TYR A 40 11.40 12.32 1.59
C TYR A 40 11.69 13.77 1.17
N GLN A 41 11.75 14.01 -0.14
CA GLN A 41 11.95 15.35 -0.69
C GLN A 41 10.92 16.33 -0.15
N ARG A 42 9.63 16.00 -0.30
CA ARG A 42 8.54 16.86 0.18
C ARG A 42 8.59 17.13 1.68
N MET A 43 8.90 16.11 2.49
CA MET A 43 9.00 16.27 3.95
C MET A 43 10.19 17.15 4.35
N LEU A 44 11.34 16.98 3.72
CA LEU A 44 12.54 17.77 4.02
C LEU A 44 12.39 19.22 3.55
N HIS A 45 11.81 19.45 2.37
CA HIS A 45 11.48 20.81 1.93
C HIS A 45 10.47 21.52 2.86
N ASP A 46 9.43 20.81 3.33
CA ASP A 46 8.47 21.36 4.30
C ASP A 46 9.16 21.68 5.64
N PHE A 47 10.06 20.80 6.09
CA PHE A 47 10.82 21.00 7.33
C PHE A 47 11.76 22.21 7.25
N PHE A 48 12.66 22.23 6.29
CA PHE A 48 13.62 23.32 6.15
C PHE A 48 12.97 24.64 5.74
N GLY A 49 11.91 24.61 4.94
CA GLY A 49 11.12 25.79 4.61
C GLY A 49 10.43 26.42 5.82
N ARG A 50 10.02 25.63 6.82
CA ARG A 50 9.39 26.14 8.05
C ARG A 50 10.39 26.54 9.10
N SER A 51 11.49 25.81 9.25
CA SER A 51 12.53 26.16 10.22
C SER A 51 13.30 27.40 9.80
N GLY A 52 13.43 27.65 8.50
CA GLY A 52 14.26 28.73 7.94
C GLY A 52 15.75 28.59 8.25
N LYS A 53 16.17 27.42 8.75
CA LYS A 53 17.54 27.13 9.19
C LYS A 53 18.26 26.20 8.22
N THR A 54 19.55 26.34 8.09
CA THR A 54 20.41 25.35 7.44
C THR A 54 20.62 24.13 8.33
N PRO A 55 20.99 22.95 7.79
CA PRO A 55 21.09 21.73 8.59
C PRO A 55 22.02 21.79 9.80
N ASP A 56 23.07 22.62 9.75
CA ASP A 56 24.03 22.82 10.83
C ASP A 56 23.49 23.70 11.98
N LEU A 57 22.45 24.48 11.71
CA LEU A 57 21.82 25.38 12.69
C LEU A 57 20.51 24.80 13.28
N VAL A 58 20.08 23.67 12.81
CA VAL A 58 18.86 23.02 13.31
C VAL A 58 19.09 22.40 14.69
N GLU A 59 18.21 22.72 15.61
CA GLU A 59 18.21 22.21 16.97
C GLU A 59 17.07 21.18 17.19
N THR A 60 17.14 20.41 18.27
CA THR A 60 16.11 19.44 18.66
C THR A 60 14.71 20.04 18.74
N GLN A 61 14.60 21.28 19.25
CA GLN A 61 13.32 21.98 19.36
C GLN A 61 12.70 22.34 18.00
N ASP A 62 13.49 22.61 16.97
CA ASP A 62 12.99 22.87 15.61
C ASP A 62 12.37 21.60 15.04
N VAL A 63 13.03 20.45 15.23
CA VAL A 63 12.53 19.15 14.81
C VAL A 63 11.25 18.79 15.56
N PHE A 64 11.23 19.04 16.88
CA PHE A 64 10.03 18.80 17.70
C PHE A 64 8.86 19.65 17.21
N ALA A 65 9.05 20.96 17.09
CA ALA A 65 7.99 21.90 16.66
C ALA A 65 7.40 21.49 15.30
N TRP A 66 8.23 21.08 14.35
CA TRP A 66 7.75 20.63 13.06
C TRP A 66 7.12 19.25 13.10
N ALA A 67 7.73 18.28 13.77
CA ALA A 67 7.25 16.90 13.76
C ALA A 67 5.89 16.75 14.46
N TYR A 68 5.69 17.48 15.55
CA TYR A 68 4.46 17.47 16.35
C TYR A 68 3.47 18.57 15.96
N GLY A 69 3.93 19.57 15.22
CA GLY A 69 3.11 20.70 14.79
C GLY A 69 2.09 20.34 13.71
N VAL A 70 1.09 21.20 13.59
CA VAL A 70 0.05 21.12 12.57
C VAL A 70 0.68 21.15 11.17
N GLY A 71 0.32 20.19 10.33
CA GLY A 71 0.82 20.10 8.96
C GLY A 71 0.04 21.00 7.98
N LEU A 72 0.40 20.93 6.69
CA LEU A 72 -0.29 21.64 5.61
C LEU A 72 -1.80 21.33 5.52
N SER A 73 -2.24 20.21 6.06
CA SER A 73 -3.66 19.83 6.10
C SER A 73 -4.49 20.54 7.19
N GLY A 74 -3.88 21.40 8.01
CA GLY A 74 -4.53 22.04 9.14
C GLY A 74 -4.91 21.10 10.30
N ARG A 75 -4.46 19.84 10.27
CA ARG A 75 -4.79 18.82 11.27
C ARG A 75 -3.60 18.48 12.14
N GLN A 76 -3.87 18.14 13.40
CA GLN A 76 -2.87 17.57 14.29
C GLN A 76 -2.34 16.26 13.72
N PRO A 77 -1.01 16.04 13.74
CA PRO A 77 -0.42 14.81 13.20
C PRO A 77 -0.73 13.62 14.11
N SER A 78 -1.03 12.47 13.51
CA SER A 78 -1.11 11.21 14.24
C SER A 78 0.28 10.74 14.67
N SER A 79 0.35 9.84 15.67
CA SER A 79 1.61 9.20 16.10
C SER A 79 2.39 8.57 14.93
N ILE A 80 1.68 7.99 13.94
CA ILE A 80 2.30 7.45 12.72
C ILE A 80 2.93 8.58 11.89
N THR A 81 2.24 9.71 11.76
CA THR A 81 2.76 10.87 11.00
C THR A 81 3.98 11.47 11.69
N ILE A 82 3.93 11.63 13.02
CA ILE A 82 5.06 12.11 13.83
C ILE A 82 6.26 11.16 13.64
N GLY A 83 6.04 9.85 13.82
CA GLY A 83 7.09 8.85 13.61
C GLY A 83 7.70 8.87 12.21
N ALA A 84 6.88 9.09 11.16
CA ALA A 84 7.36 9.20 9.78
C ALA A 84 8.18 10.48 9.56
N ARG A 85 7.75 11.62 10.12
CA ARG A 85 8.47 12.89 10.07
C ARG A 85 9.83 12.78 10.76
N LEU A 86 9.87 12.30 12.00
CA LEU A 86 11.10 12.06 12.75
C LEU A 86 12.05 11.10 12.02
N ALA A 87 11.52 10.01 11.46
CA ALA A 87 12.32 9.05 10.70
C ALA A 87 12.93 9.67 9.44
N CYS A 88 12.20 10.57 8.77
CA CYS A 88 12.67 11.26 7.58
C CYS A 88 13.85 12.17 7.91
N VAL A 89 13.68 13.10 8.87
CA VAL A 89 14.72 14.05 9.30
C VAL A 89 15.93 13.29 9.85
N SER A 90 15.72 12.34 10.77
CA SER A 90 16.80 11.53 11.34
C SER A 90 17.59 10.77 10.26
N SER A 91 16.90 10.27 9.22
CA SER A 91 17.58 9.58 8.12
C SER A 91 18.47 10.51 7.28
N PHE A 92 18.05 11.77 7.10
CA PHE A 92 18.86 12.79 6.44
C PHE A 92 20.09 13.16 7.29
N TYR A 93 19.90 13.43 8.59
CA TYR A 93 21.00 13.76 9.49
C TYR A 93 22.01 12.62 9.64
N ARG A 94 21.57 11.37 9.72
CA ARG A 94 22.48 10.21 9.69
C ARG A 94 23.28 10.11 8.39
N PHE A 95 22.71 10.54 7.28
CA PHE A 95 23.46 10.63 6.02
C PHE A 95 24.55 11.74 6.13
N LEU A 96 24.22 12.92 6.64
CA LEU A 96 25.18 14.01 6.81
C LEU A 96 26.32 13.63 7.77
N ILE A 97 26.02 12.94 8.88
CA ILE A 97 27.05 12.43 9.81
C ILE A 97 27.97 11.44 9.11
N ARG A 98 27.42 10.48 8.35
CA ARG A 98 28.21 9.52 7.59
C ARG A 98 29.11 10.18 6.55
N MET A 99 28.65 11.27 5.96
CA MET A 99 29.42 12.10 5.03
C MET A 99 30.39 13.07 5.75
N LYS A 100 30.44 13.03 7.08
CA LYS A 100 31.29 13.91 7.93
C LYS A 100 31.01 15.41 7.74
N ILE A 101 29.78 15.77 7.38
CA ILE A 101 29.36 17.18 7.19
C ILE A 101 28.94 17.78 8.53
N ILE A 102 28.32 16.99 9.41
CA ILE A 102 27.93 17.36 10.78
C ILE A 102 28.31 16.25 11.75
N SER A 103 28.28 16.56 13.06
CA SER A 103 28.69 15.61 14.12
C SER A 103 27.54 15.00 14.91
N SER A 104 26.34 15.60 14.90
CA SER A 104 25.21 15.16 15.72
C SER A 104 23.90 15.17 14.94
N ASN A 105 22.92 14.41 15.45
CA ASN A 105 21.59 14.33 14.85
C ASN A 105 20.57 14.95 15.84
N PRO A 106 19.91 16.05 15.49
CA PRO A 106 18.97 16.74 16.38
C PRO A 106 17.72 15.92 16.70
N CYS A 107 17.52 14.77 16.03
CA CYS A 107 16.42 13.86 16.34
C CYS A 107 16.75 12.86 17.46
N ASP A 108 18.03 12.66 17.82
CA ASP A 108 18.42 11.61 18.77
C ASP A 108 17.82 11.76 20.18
N PRO A 109 17.64 13.01 20.72
CA PRO A 109 16.95 13.19 22.00
C PRO A 109 15.43 12.98 21.94
N LEU A 110 14.83 12.85 20.74
CA LEU A 110 13.38 12.78 20.59
C LEU A 110 12.88 11.33 20.58
N GLU A 111 12.00 11.03 21.51
CA GLU A 111 11.31 9.74 21.51
C GLU A 111 10.26 9.68 20.39
N ARG A 112 10.20 8.54 19.72
CA ARG A 112 9.14 8.28 18.74
C ARG A 112 7.88 7.84 19.46
N PRO A 113 6.74 8.51 19.23
CA PRO A 113 5.49 8.06 19.86
C PRO A 113 5.15 6.64 19.42
N LYS A 114 4.78 5.80 20.39
CA LYS A 114 4.30 4.44 20.10
C LYS A 114 2.99 4.56 19.31
N ALA A 115 3.04 4.20 18.04
CA ALA A 115 1.82 4.11 17.24
C ALA A 115 1.04 2.88 17.67
N LEU A 116 -0.13 3.08 18.27
CA LEU A 116 -1.08 1.99 18.44
C LEU A 116 -1.59 1.62 17.03
N PRO A 117 -1.36 0.38 16.59
CA PRO A 117 -1.92 -0.04 15.33
C PRO A 117 -3.46 0.09 15.40
N GLY A 118 -4.07 0.66 14.36
CA GLY A 118 -5.52 0.80 14.29
C GLY A 118 -6.23 -0.56 14.25
N ALA A 119 -7.53 -0.55 14.57
CA ALA A 119 -8.38 -1.73 14.47
C ALA A 119 -8.30 -2.37 13.07
N PRO A 120 -8.45 -3.71 12.96
CA PRO A 120 -8.49 -4.39 11.67
C PRO A 120 -9.59 -3.80 10.79
N ARG A 121 -9.26 -3.43 9.56
CA ARG A 121 -10.20 -2.77 8.64
C ARG A 121 -10.64 -3.68 7.50
N GLY A 122 -10.50 -4.98 7.63
CA GLY A 122 -10.96 -5.94 6.64
C GLY A 122 -12.49 -6.03 6.60
N LEU A 123 -13.07 -6.04 5.40
CA LEU A 123 -14.49 -6.29 5.20
C LEU A 123 -14.81 -7.77 5.40
N THR A 124 -15.99 -8.05 5.94
CA THR A 124 -16.55 -9.40 5.99
C THR A 124 -17.07 -9.84 4.61
N GLY A 125 -17.34 -11.13 4.42
CA GLY A 125 -17.95 -11.64 3.18
C GLY A 125 -19.27 -10.95 2.84
N ALA A 126 -20.16 -10.77 3.83
CA ALA A 126 -21.41 -10.04 3.65
C ALA A 126 -21.21 -8.57 3.26
N GLN A 127 -20.19 -7.91 3.80
CA GLN A 127 -19.86 -6.54 3.41
C GLN A 127 -19.29 -6.45 2.00
N ILE A 128 -18.48 -7.43 1.59
CA ILE A 128 -17.98 -7.50 0.19
C ILE A 128 -19.13 -7.75 -0.76
N LYS A 129 -20.06 -8.67 -0.42
CA LYS A 129 -21.26 -8.90 -1.23
C LYS A 129 -22.06 -7.61 -1.41
N ARG A 130 -22.39 -6.90 -0.32
CA ARG A 130 -23.09 -5.59 -0.39
C ARG A 130 -22.34 -4.57 -1.24
N LEU A 131 -21.00 -4.53 -1.15
CA LEU A 131 -20.19 -3.66 -1.99
C LEU A 131 -20.34 -4.01 -3.48
N LEU A 132 -20.29 -5.28 -3.82
CA LEU A 132 -20.42 -5.74 -5.20
C LEU A 132 -21.83 -5.52 -5.75
N ASP A 133 -22.86 -5.61 -4.90
CA ASP A 133 -24.27 -5.42 -5.29
C ASP A 133 -24.59 -3.96 -5.69
N VAL A 134 -23.84 -2.97 -5.15
CA VAL A 134 -24.02 -1.56 -5.50
C VAL A 134 -23.16 -1.09 -6.67
N VAL A 135 -22.23 -1.92 -7.16
CA VAL A 135 -21.43 -1.57 -8.33
C VAL A 135 -22.33 -1.64 -9.58
N PRO A 136 -22.48 -0.55 -10.35
CA PRO A 136 -23.41 -0.53 -11.46
C PRO A 136 -22.97 -1.43 -12.60
N GLY A 137 -23.94 -1.97 -13.38
CA GLY A 137 -23.70 -2.79 -14.56
C GLY A 137 -23.16 -2.04 -15.79
N THR A 138 -22.70 -0.80 -15.62
CA THR A 138 -22.08 -0.03 -16.68
C THR A 138 -20.68 -0.55 -17.01
N PRO A 139 -20.12 -0.25 -18.20
CA PRO A 139 -18.76 -0.67 -18.53
C PRO A 139 -17.71 -0.27 -17.49
N VAL A 140 -17.79 0.93 -16.91
CA VAL A 140 -16.90 1.37 -15.82
C VAL A 140 -17.13 0.53 -14.57
N GLY A 141 -18.37 0.22 -14.24
CA GLY A 141 -18.71 -0.60 -13.08
C GLY A 141 -18.24 -2.05 -13.24
N LEU A 142 -18.39 -2.66 -14.40
CA LEU A 142 -17.89 -4.01 -14.69
C LEU A 142 -16.36 -4.08 -14.55
N ARG A 143 -15.63 -3.08 -15.06
CA ARG A 143 -14.19 -2.95 -14.83
C ARG A 143 -13.86 -2.88 -13.35
N ASP A 144 -14.53 -1.99 -12.62
CA ASP A 144 -14.24 -1.77 -11.20
C ASP A 144 -14.62 -2.99 -10.35
N ARG A 145 -15.70 -3.72 -10.74
CA ARG A 145 -16.07 -5.02 -10.15
C ARG A 145 -14.99 -6.07 -10.35
N ALA A 146 -14.46 -6.18 -11.58
CA ALA A 146 -13.37 -7.11 -11.87
C ALA A 146 -12.11 -6.78 -11.04
N ILE A 147 -11.76 -5.50 -10.89
CA ILE A 147 -10.65 -5.07 -10.04
C ILE A 147 -10.91 -5.44 -8.57
N ILE A 148 -12.12 -5.19 -8.05
CA ILE A 148 -12.49 -5.53 -6.66
C ILE A 148 -12.35 -7.04 -6.42
N LEU A 149 -12.91 -7.86 -7.30
CA LEU A 149 -12.82 -9.32 -7.19
C LEU A 149 -11.38 -9.81 -7.27
N THR A 150 -10.59 -9.29 -8.21
CA THR A 150 -9.16 -9.61 -8.29
C THR A 150 -8.43 -9.24 -6.99
N LEU A 151 -8.68 -8.07 -6.41
CA LEU A 151 -8.08 -7.65 -5.15
C LEU A 151 -8.47 -8.54 -3.97
N VAL A 152 -9.75 -8.91 -3.86
CA VAL A 152 -10.26 -9.77 -2.77
C VAL A 152 -9.72 -11.19 -2.90
N MET A 153 -9.76 -11.77 -4.10
CA MET A 153 -9.37 -13.16 -4.32
C MET A 153 -7.85 -13.37 -4.24
N THR A 154 -7.06 -12.37 -4.69
CA THR A 154 -5.60 -12.50 -4.72
C THR A 154 -4.89 -11.87 -3.52
N GLY A 155 -5.55 -11.01 -2.75
CA GLY A 155 -4.93 -10.27 -1.66
C GLY A 155 -3.78 -9.34 -2.10
N ARG A 156 -3.60 -9.12 -3.40
CA ARG A 156 -2.51 -8.30 -3.95
C ARG A 156 -2.68 -6.83 -3.57
N ARG A 157 -1.58 -6.06 -3.64
CA ARG A 157 -1.65 -4.62 -3.43
C ARG A 157 -2.41 -3.97 -4.57
N ARG A 158 -3.19 -2.94 -4.26
CA ARG A 158 -3.98 -2.21 -5.26
C ARG A 158 -3.14 -1.78 -6.48
N THR A 159 -1.93 -1.31 -6.25
CA THR A 159 -1.03 -0.91 -7.35
C THR A 159 -0.60 -2.10 -8.21
N GLU A 160 -0.40 -3.26 -7.62
CA GLU A 160 -0.04 -4.49 -8.34
C GLU A 160 -1.18 -4.91 -9.27
N VAL A 161 -2.43 -4.92 -8.78
CA VAL A 161 -3.59 -5.27 -9.61
C VAL A 161 -3.86 -4.23 -10.70
N ILE A 162 -3.80 -2.92 -10.36
CA ILE A 162 -4.04 -1.85 -11.34
C ILE A 162 -2.99 -1.82 -12.45
N SER A 163 -1.79 -2.31 -12.19
CA SER A 163 -0.70 -2.38 -13.19
C SER A 163 -0.72 -3.65 -14.05
N LEU A 164 -1.68 -4.56 -13.85
CA LEU A 164 -1.76 -5.78 -14.68
C LEU A 164 -2.01 -5.42 -16.15
N LYS A 165 -1.28 -6.12 -17.02
CA LYS A 165 -1.38 -6.05 -18.46
C LYS A 165 -1.91 -7.39 -19.00
N ALA A 166 -2.32 -7.44 -20.26
CA ALA A 166 -2.73 -8.69 -20.91
C ALA A 166 -1.64 -9.76 -20.79
N GLY A 167 -0.38 -9.40 -21.09
CA GLY A 167 0.77 -10.32 -20.94
C GLY A 167 1.14 -10.67 -19.50
N SER A 168 0.47 -10.08 -18.50
CA SER A 168 0.59 -10.54 -17.11
C SER A 168 -0.22 -11.81 -16.86
N LEU A 169 -1.16 -12.16 -17.72
CA LEU A 169 -1.98 -13.37 -17.60
C LEU A 169 -1.43 -14.46 -18.52
N SER A 170 -1.37 -15.69 -18.04
CA SER A 170 -1.10 -16.89 -18.84
C SER A 170 -2.25 -17.88 -18.68
N ILE A 171 -2.78 -18.35 -19.82
CA ILE A 171 -3.86 -19.35 -19.88
C ILE A 171 -3.18 -20.69 -20.15
N GLU A 172 -3.28 -21.60 -19.19
CA GLU A 172 -2.75 -22.95 -19.23
C GLU A 172 -3.91 -23.93 -18.91
N ASP A 173 -3.70 -24.92 -18.06
CA ASP A 173 -4.79 -25.71 -17.44
C ASP A 173 -5.70 -24.82 -16.57
N ARG A 174 -5.13 -23.76 -16.04
CA ARG A 174 -5.78 -22.69 -15.28
C ARG A 174 -5.25 -21.35 -15.74
N VAL A 175 -5.86 -20.27 -15.24
CA VAL A 175 -5.37 -18.92 -15.50
C VAL A 175 -4.41 -18.51 -14.39
N TYR A 176 -3.22 -18.10 -14.77
CA TYR A 176 -2.21 -17.57 -13.85
C TYR A 176 -1.97 -16.09 -14.12
N TYR A 177 -1.55 -15.38 -13.09
CA TYR A 177 -1.08 -14.00 -13.25
C TYR A 177 0.32 -13.84 -12.69
N THR A 178 1.11 -13.04 -13.40
CA THR A 178 2.45 -12.62 -12.99
C THR A 178 2.37 -11.21 -12.43
N TYR A 179 2.96 -10.96 -11.29
CA TYR A 179 3.00 -9.65 -10.66
C TYR A 179 4.41 -9.28 -10.22
N ARG A 180 4.67 -7.97 -10.14
CA ARG A 180 5.92 -7.44 -9.63
C ARG A 180 5.71 -6.91 -8.21
N GLY A 181 6.26 -7.59 -7.22
CA GLY A 181 6.20 -7.23 -5.82
C GLY A 181 7.27 -6.20 -5.40
N LYS A 182 7.30 -5.88 -4.11
CA LYS A 182 8.28 -4.96 -3.53
C LYS A 182 9.71 -5.48 -3.73
N GLY A 183 10.62 -4.59 -4.13
CA GLY A 183 12.03 -4.95 -4.39
C GLY A 183 12.24 -5.66 -5.74
N GLY A 184 11.31 -5.51 -6.70
CA GLY A 184 11.44 -6.06 -8.04
C GLY A 184 11.20 -7.56 -8.17
N LYS A 185 10.88 -8.26 -7.09
CA LYS A 185 10.58 -9.69 -7.13
C LYS A 185 9.34 -9.96 -7.96
N THR A 186 9.43 -10.87 -8.91
CA THR A 186 8.30 -11.37 -9.69
C THR A 186 7.74 -12.63 -9.05
N GLY A 187 6.41 -12.78 -9.06
CA GLY A 187 5.73 -14.00 -8.65
C GLY A 187 4.67 -14.37 -9.68
N LYS A 188 4.45 -15.69 -9.85
CA LYS A 188 3.37 -16.25 -10.67
C LYS A 188 2.41 -16.99 -9.73
N ARG A 189 1.11 -16.73 -9.83
CA ARG A 189 0.08 -17.38 -9.01
C ARG A 189 -1.19 -17.64 -9.82
N GLU A 190 -1.95 -18.63 -9.43
CA GLU A 190 -3.28 -18.88 -9.98
C GLU A 190 -4.20 -17.69 -9.75
N LEU A 191 -4.95 -17.30 -10.76
CA LEU A 191 -6.03 -16.34 -10.68
C LEU A 191 -7.35 -17.10 -10.47
N PRO A 192 -8.02 -16.95 -9.32
CA PRO A 192 -9.24 -17.71 -9.02
C PRO A 192 -10.34 -17.46 -10.03
N PRO A 193 -11.14 -18.51 -10.39
CA PRO A 193 -12.18 -18.44 -11.41
C PRO A 193 -13.13 -17.24 -11.30
N PRO A 194 -13.63 -16.84 -10.11
CA PRO A 194 -14.52 -15.68 -10.03
C PRO A 194 -13.86 -14.35 -10.47
N ALA A 195 -12.55 -14.22 -10.32
CA ALA A 195 -11.83 -13.06 -10.83
C ALA A 195 -11.63 -13.13 -12.34
N VAL A 196 -11.37 -14.33 -12.88
CA VAL A 196 -11.26 -14.57 -14.34
C VAL A 196 -12.59 -14.24 -15.03
N GLU A 197 -13.70 -14.75 -14.52
CA GLU A 197 -15.04 -14.49 -15.06
C GLU A 197 -15.38 -12.99 -15.07
N ALA A 198 -15.04 -12.29 -14.01
CA ALA A 198 -15.28 -10.85 -13.94
C ALA A 198 -14.38 -10.06 -14.92
N ILE A 199 -13.14 -10.50 -15.13
CA ILE A 199 -12.24 -9.91 -16.14
C ILE A 199 -12.80 -10.16 -17.54
N ASN A 200 -13.20 -11.39 -17.85
CA ASN A 200 -13.76 -11.72 -19.16
C ASN A 200 -15.06 -10.93 -19.44
N SER A 201 -15.95 -10.82 -18.46
CA SER A 201 -17.17 -10.01 -18.57
C SER A 201 -16.86 -8.53 -18.83
N TRP A 202 -15.85 -7.99 -18.16
CA TRP A 202 -15.38 -6.64 -18.42
C TRP A 202 -14.80 -6.47 -19.82
N LEU A 203 -13.92 -7.38 -20.23
CA LEU A 203 -13.28 -7.31 -21.54
C LEU A 203 -14.31 -7.43 -22.66
N ALA A 204 -15.23 -8.39 -22.59
CA ALA A 204 -16.32 -8.57 -23.55
C ALA A 204 -17.20 -7.31 -23.67
N CYS A 205 -17.58 -6.70 -22.53
CA CYS A 205 -18.36 -5.47 -22.51
C CYS A 205 -17.62 -4.28 -23.17
N SER A 206 -16.28 -4.29 -23.14
CA SER A 206 -15.45 -3.27 -23.77
C SER A 206 -15.03 -3.58 -25.20
N GLY A 207 -15.57 -4.67 -25.80
CA GLY A 207 -15.22 -5.14 -27.13
C GLY A 207 -13.78 -5.68 -27.24
N ARG A 208 -13.25 -6.24 -26.15
CA ARG A 208 -11.89 -6.75 -26.04
C ARG A 208 -11.91 -8.23 -25.64
N SER A 209 -10.83 -8.94 -25.95
CA SER A 209 -10.55 -10.26 -25.40
C SER A 209 -9.04 -10.40 -25.16
N LEU A 210 -8.65 -11.29 -24.24
CA LEU A 210 -7.23 -11.55 -23.96
C LEU A 210 -6.47 -12.08 -25.18
N GLU A 211 -7.17 -12.75 -26.09
CA GLU A 211 -6.58 -13.37 -27.29
C GLU A 211 -6.11 -12.33 -28.33
N VAL A 212 -6.77 -11.16 -28.38
CA VAL A 212 -6.46 -10.11 -29.37
C VAL A 212 -5.74 -8.92 -28.75
N MET A 213 -5.61 -8.86 -27.44
CA MET A 213 -4.89 -7.78 -26.76
C MET A 213 -3.37 -7.97 -26.92
N ALA A 214 -2.65 -6.88 -27.16
CA ALA A 214 -1.19 -6.90 -27.11
C ALA A 214 -0.71 -7.15 -25.66
N PRO A 215 0.43 -7.84 -25.45
CA PRO A 215 0.93 -8.15 -24.11
C PRO A 215 1.10 -6.93 -23.21
N ASP A 216 1.40 -5.77 -23.77
CA ASP A 216 1.59 -4.52 -23.06
C ASP A 216 0.31 -3.74 -22.79
N ASP A 217 -0.83 -4.18 -23.33
CA ASP A 217 -2.11 -3.54 -23.10
C ASP A 217 -2.53 -3.66 -21.65
N SER A 218 -3.01 -2.54 -21.07
CA SER A 218 -3.56 -2.57 -19.72
C SER A 218 -4.85 -3.39 -19.67
N LEU A 219 -5.01 -4.23 -18.66
CA LEU A 219 -6.29 -4.87 -18.37
C LEU A 219 -7.39 -3.88 -17.98
N TRP A 220 -7.00 -2.69 -17.53
CA TRP A 220 -7.90 -1.70 -16.95
C TRP A 220 -7.80 -0.34 -17.65
N PRO A 221 -8.12 -0.25 -18.94
CA PRO A 221 -8.08 1.05 -19.61
C PRO A 221 -9.20 1.98 -19.17
N ASN A 222 -8.93 3.25 -19.28
CA ASN A 222 -9.96 4.28 -19.27
C ASN A 222 -10.67 4.25 -20.62
N LEU A 223 -11.99 4.13 -20.61
CA LEU A 223 -12.81 3.99 -21.84
C LEU A 223 -12.76 5.20 -22.77
N LYS A 224 -12.44 6.39 -22.24
CA LYS A 224 -12.37 7.61 -23.05
C LYS A 224 -10.98 7.80 -23.68
N SER A 225 -9.92 7.56 -22.92
CA SER A 225 -8.53 7.83 -23.35
C SER A 225 -7.80 6.59 -23.83
N GLY A 226 -8.31 5.38 -23.60
CA GLY A 226 -7.62 4.13 -23.87
C GLY A 226 -6.41 3.85 -22.95
N LEU A 227 -5.95 4.82 -22.20
CA LEU A 227 -4.81 4.69 -21.29
C LEU A 227 -5.18 3.89 -20.03
N ALA A 228 -4.20 3.26 -19.40
CA ALA A 228 -4.37 2.59 -18.11
C ALA A 228 -4.96 3.55 -17.07
N ILE A 229 -5.94 3.10 -16.28
CA ILE A 229 -6.44 3.91 -15.17
C ILE A 229 -5.37 4.04 -14.09
N THR A 230 -5.43 5.14 -13.35
CA THR A 230 -4.59 5.32 -12.18
C THR A 230 -5.21 4.65 -10.94
N SER A 231 -4.37 4.28 -10.00
CA SER A 231 -4.81 3.82 -8.67
C SER A 231 -5.69 4.86 -7.95
N GLY A 232 -5.50 6.15 -8.24
CA GLY A 232 -6.34 7.25 -7.74
C GLY A 232 -7.74 7.26 -8.35
N THR A 233 -7.84 7.07 -9.66
CA THR A 233 -9.12 6.98 -10.37
C THR A 233 -9.98 5.85 -9.82
N PHE A 234 -9.42 4.65 -9.71
CA PHE A 234 -10.12 3.52 -9.07
C PHE A 234 -10.55 3.83 -7.64
N TYR A 235 -9.67 4.43 -6.83
CA TYR A 235 -9.98 4.77 -5.43
C TYR A 235 -11.12 5.78 -5.30
N THR A 236 -11.24 6.73 -6.22
CA THR A 236 -12.35 7.67 -6.24
C THR A 236 -13.68 6.96 -6.50
N ASN A 237 -13.72 6.02 -7.45
CA ASN A 237 -14.91 5.20 -7.70
C ASN A 237 -15.23 4.30 -6.51
N LEU A 238 -14.24 3.60 -5.96
CA LEU A 238 -14.39 2.74 -4.81
C LEU A 238 -15.00 3.48 -3.60
N ARG A 239 -14.57 4.71 -3.33
CA ARG A 239 -15.16 5.51 -2.24
C ARG A 239 -16.66 5.76 -2.43
N ARG A 240 -17.10 5.96 -3.67
CA ARG A 240 -18.54 6.12 -3.98
C ARG A 240 -19.30 4.81 -3.75
N TYR A 241 -18.74 3.68 -4.16
CA TYR A 241 -19.36 2.37 -3.94
C TYR A 241 -19.41 2.01 -2.44
N LEU A 242 -18.34 2.24 -1.69
CA LEU A 242 -18.32 2.03 -0.24
C LEU A 242 -19.40 2.87 0.46
N LYS A 243 -19.54 4.15 0.08
CA LYS A 243 -20.59 5.03 0.61
C LYS A 243 -21.99 4.50 0.27
N ALA A 244 -22.23 4.10 -0.99
CA ALA A 244 -23.50 3.53 -1.42
C ALA A 244 -23.85 2.22 -0.70
N ALA A 245 -22.85 1.40 -0.38
CA ALA A 245 -23.02 0.17 0.40
C ALA A 245 -23.18 0.41 1.91
N GLY A 246 -23.16 1.66 2.39
CA GLY A 246 -23.19 1.99 3.82
C GLY A 246 -21.94 1.51 4.57
N LEU A 247 -20.80 1.43 3.87
CA LEU A 247 -19.53 0.98 4.44
C LEU A 247 -18.59 2.16 4.69
N GLN A 248 -17.81 2.08 5.76
CA GLN A 248 -16.77 3.08 6.01
C GLN A 248 -15.69 3.03 4.93
N SER A 249 -15.17 4.20 4.55
CA SER A 249 -14.07 4.26 3.61
C SER A 249 -12.83 3.62 4.21
N GLY A 250 -12.32 2.59 3.54
CA GLY A 250 -11.07 1.92 3.90
C GLY A 250 -9.86 2.58 3.23
N GLY A 251 -8.68 2.36 3.81
CA GLY A 251 -7.41 2.77 3.21
C GLY A 251 -7.03 1.95 1.97
N VAL A 252 -5.85 2.23 1.43
CA VAL A 252 -5.32 1.58 0.22
C VAL A 252 -5.15 0.05 0.33
N HIS A 253 -5.15 -0.49 1.53
CA HIS A 253 -4.99 -1.92 1.81
C HIS A 253 -6.29 -2.61 2.23
N LEU A 254 -7.46 -1.96 2.10
CA LEU A 254 -8.74 -2.51 2.54
C LEU A 254 -8.96 -3.96 2.07
N PHE A 255 -8.87 -4.22 0.78
CA PHE A 255 -9.12 -5.55 0.22
C PHE A 255 -8.05 -6.58 0.59
N ARG A 256 -6.82 -6.15 0.78
CA ARG A 256 -5.76 -7.03 1.27
C ARG A 256 -6.01 -7.45 2.72
N HIS A 257 -6.53 -6.53 3.54
CA HIS A 257 -6.98 -6.81 4.90
C HIS A 257 -8.20 -7.75 4.86
N SER A 258 -9.13 -7.52 3.94
CA SER A 258 -10.30 -8.39 3.76
C SER A 258 -9.90 -9.80 3.32
N ALA A 259 -9.01 -9.94 2.35
CA ALA A 259 -8.51 -11.23 1.88
C ALA A 259 -7.84 -12.02 3.03
N ALA A 260 -7.00 -11.35 3.83
CA ALA A 260 -6.39 -11.98 5.01
C ALA A 260 -7.42 -12.46 6.02
N LYS A 261 -8.42 -11.61 6.32
CA LYS A 261 -9.50 -11.95 7.25
C LYS A 261 -10.31 -13.15 6.75
N LEU A 262 -10.79 -13.09 5.51
CA LEU A 262 -11.62 -14.14 4.93
C LEU A 262 -10.92 -15.50 4.87
N ARG A 263 -9.61 -15.53 4.58
CA ARG A 263 -8.83 -16.77 4.60
C ARG A 263 -8.67 -17.32 6.00
N ARG A 264 -8.45 -16.45 7.00
CA ARG A 264 -8.47 -16.85 8.41
C ARG A 264 -9.83 -17.40 8.83
N ASP A 265 -10.91 -16.73 8.42
CA ASP A 265 -12.28 -17.16 8.69
C ASP A 265 -12.58 -18.53 8.00
N ALA A 266 -11.92 -18.81 6.87
CA ALA A 266 -11.97 -20.10 6.19
C ALA A 266 -11.09 -21.20 6.81
N GLY A 267 -10.30 -20.88 7.86
CA GLY A 267 -9.48 -21.84 8.60
C GLY A 267 -8.00 -21.88 8.25
N GLU A 268 -7.52 -21.08 7.28
CA GLU A 268 -6.08 -21.02 6.96
C GLU A 268 -5.27 -20.56 8.17
N THR A 269 -4.06 -21.10 8.35
CA THR A 269 -3.11 -20.69 9.38
C THR A 269 -2.55 -19.28 9.15
N VAL A 270 -1.91 -18.71 10.17
CA VAL A 270 -1.25 -17.39 10.02
C VAL A 270 -0.11 -17.46 9.00
N GLU A 271 0.59 -18.58 8.97
CA GLU A 271 1.68 -18.89 8.06
C GLU A 271 1.20 -18.98 6.61
N GLU A 272 0.10 -19.68 6.37
CA GLU A 272 -0.52 -19.79 5.04
C GLU A 272 -0.98 -18.43 4.53
N VAL A 273 -1.68 -17.64 5.37
CA VAL A 273 -2.08 -16.27 5.02
C VAL A 273 -0.87 -15.36 4.78
N SER A 274 0.20 -15.51 5.58
CA SER A 274 1.44 -14.74 5.40
C SER A 274 2.11 -15.07 4.07
N SER A 275 2.20 -16.36 3.74
CA SER A 275 2.73 -16.85 2.46
C SER A 275 1.88 -16.39 1.29
N PHE A 276 0.55 -16.47 1.41
CA PHE A 276 -0.38 -15.99 0.40
C PHE A 276 -0.21 -14.49 0.10
N LEU A 277 0.03 -13.70 1.14
CA LEU A 277 0.22 -12.26 1.01
C LEU A 277 1.65 -11.86 0.63
N ASP A 278 2.62 -12.77 0.54
CA ASP A 278 4.06 -12.51 0.36
C ASP A 278 4.58 -11.50 1.42
N HIS A 279 4.23 -11.71 2.67
CA HIS A 279 4.81 -10.91 3.75
C HIS A 279 6.24 -11.38 4.03
N SER A 280 7.17 -10.42 4.11
CA SER A 280 8.58 -10.69 4.41
C SER A 280 8.84 -11.12 5.86
N SER A 281 7.84 -11.02 6.73
CA SER A 281 7.91 -11.37 8.15
C SER A 281 6.53 -11.75 8.67
N LEU A 282 6.46 -12.84 9.43
CA LEU A 282 5.27 -13.28 10.16
C LEU A 282 4.78 -12.21 11.16
N ALA A 283 5.68 -11.39 11.71
CA ALA A 283 5.32 -10.30 12.61
C ALA A 283 4.34 -9.31 11.98
N VAL A 284 4.45 -9.07 10.67
CA VAL A 284 3.51 -8.21 9.94
C VAL A 284 2.11 -8.85 9.90
N THR A 285 2.01 -10.14 9.65
CA THR A 285 0.75 -10.88 9.60
C THR A 285 0.17 -11.06 11.00
N SER A 286 0.99 -11.39 12.01
CA SER A 286 0.58 -11.56 13.40
C SER A 286 0.02 -10.27 13.99
N THR A 287 0.64 -9.11 13.73
CA THR A 287 0.12 -7.81 14.19
C THR A 287 -1.27 -7.54 13.62
N TYR A 288 -1.54 -8.04 12.45
CA TYR A 288 -2.77 -7.91 11.71
C TYR A 288 -3.89 -8.79 12.27
N LEU A 289 -3.56 -10.03 12.59
CA LEU A 289 -4.51 -11.07 12.95
C LEU A 289 -4.78 -11.15 14.46
N ARG A 290 -3.82 -10.75 15.30
CA ARG A 290 -4.00 -10.67 16.77
C ARG A 290 -5.07 -9.68 17.24
N ARG A 291 -5.60 -8.86 16.35
CA ARG A 291 -6.56 -7.78 16.64
C ARG A 291 -7.93 -8.00 16.05
N LEU A 292 -8.23 -9.20 15.60
CA LEU A 292 -9.60 -9.57 15.28
C LEU A 292 -10.32 -9.73 16.63
N GLU A 293 -11.02 -8.68 17.06
CA GLU A 293 -11.93 -8.76 18.19
C GLU A 293 -12.94 -9.88 17.95
N GLY A 294 -13.20 -10.72 18.94
CA GLY A 294 -14.17 -11.79 18.87
C GLY A 294 -13.72 -13.00 18.04
N GLN A 295 -12.46 -13.38 18.12
CA GLN A 295 -12.05 -14.68 17.56
C GLN A 295 -12.83 -15.79 18.28
N GLU A 296 -13.66 -16.51 17.50
CA GLU A 296 -14.22 -17.78 17.95
C GLU A 296 -13.08 -18.72 18.31
N ASP A 297 -13.15 -19.32 19.47
CA ASP A 297 -12.27 -20.44 19.84
C ASP A 297 -12.70 -21.67 19.04
N ARG A 298 -12.07 -21.86 17.88
CA ARG A 298 -12.34 -23.00 16.98
C ARG A 298 -11.76 -24.33 17.46
N SER A 299 -11.02 -24.28 18.56
CA SER A 299 -10.32 -25.44 19.10
C SER A 299 -10.98 -26.01 20.37
N TRP A 300 -11.89 -25.28 20.98
CA TRP A 300 -12.42 -25.67 22.29
C TRP A 300 -13.10 -27.04 22.26
N GLU A 301 -13.82 -27.38 21.18
CA GLU A 301 -14.45 -28.70 21.06
C GLU A 301 -13.41 -29.82 21.01
N LYS A 302 -12.33 -29.64 20.23
CA LYS A 302 -11.22 -30.61 20.17
C LYS A 302 -10.51 -30.73 21.49
N VAL A 303 -10.29 -29.61 22.19
CA VAL A 303 -9.70 -29.61 23.53
C VAL A 303 -10.64 -30.29 24.54
N ALA A 304 -11.93 -29.96 24.50
CA ALA A 304 -12.91 -30.58 25.38
C ALA A 304 -13.03 -32.10 25.16
N ALA A 305 -13.00 -32.55 23.91
CA ALA A 305 -12.94 -33.98 23.59
C ALA A 305 -11.63 -34.64 24.06
N ALA A 306 -10.49 -33.98 23.87
CA ALA A 306 -9.19 -34.50 24.30
C ALA A 306 -9.06 -34.65 25.84
N VAL A 307 -9.77 -33.82 26.58
CA VAL A 307 -9.83 -33.91 28.08
C VAL A 307 -11.05 -34.69 28.59
N GLY A 308 -11.83 -35.29 27.68
CA GLY A 308 -12.98 -36.16 28.05
C GLY A 308 -14.22 -35.43 28.58
N ILE A 309 -14.39 -34.14 28.31
CA ILE A 309 -15.54 -33.35 28.71
C ILE A 309 -16.68 -33.41 27.71
N LEU A 310 -16.36 -33.64 26.42
CA LEU A 310 -17.35 -33.89 25.38
C LEU A 310 -17.23 -35.35 24.92
N ALA A 311 -18.35 -36.07 24.86
CA ALA A 311 -18.39 -37.37 24.20
C ALA A 311 -18.18 -37.17 22.69
N THR A 312 -17.32 -37.97 22.09
CA THR A 312 -17.09 -38.03 20.64
C THR A 312 -18.34 -38.55 19.92
#